data_2dbcdc7fd00c64dc48e2f39aaeb8b5cd
#
_entry.id   2dbcdc7fd00c64dc48e2f39aaeb8b5cd
#
_cell.length_a   1.000
_cell.length_b   1.000
_cell.length_c   1.000
_cell.angle_alpha   90.00
_cell.angle_beta   90.00
_cell.angle_gamma   90.00
#
_symmetry.space_group_name_H-M   'P 1'
#
loop_
_entity.id
_entity.type
_entity.pdbx_description
1 polymer ?
#
loop_
_entity_poly.entity_id
_entity_poly.type
_entity_poly.pdbx_seq_one_letter_code
_entity_poly.pdbx_strand_id
1 'polypeptide(L)'
;MDTYQPPIFELSQPGKHGTNLPALDVPEVEFPAALLRQDDLNDFVELTEPEVMRHYTRISQRNYCIDTGFYPLGSCTMKFNGKLHEEVARYVGFATAHPLQGDALSQGALRIMAELQRDLAEISGFDEVSLQPAAGAQGEFTGILAFRAYHLDRSDHDRVEVLVPDAAHGTNPATAAMAGLKVVEVKSDRRGNVDMDDLRGKLSHRTAGMMLTNPNTLGLFEDEIVEICDIVHGAGGLMYGDGANFNAILGIAKPGKLGFDFMHYNLHKTFTTPHGGGGPGSGAVGCTAALAPFLPGPRVRERSGEAFADPTQSQQPTSAADASPLQYELFTPEKSIGRMKAFHGNFGMLVRAWTYIRTLGEVGLREVSETAVLNANYIRVKLADLYPQAIDRICMHESVLKGQIVGAPKDIRTIDIAKRLIDYGFHPPTVYFPLIVPEALMIEPTETESKPTLDSFIAAMRDIAREAVETPELLREAPTSAPVRRLDEVRAARQPILRYNAEAFAKLRAGE
;
A
#
# COMPACT_ATOMS: atom_id res chain seq x y z
N MET A 1 -37.42 -2.58 -3.39
CA MET A 1 -37.04 -3.42 -2.23
C MET A 1 -36.34 -2.51 -1.25
N ASP A 2 -36.67 -2.63 0.04
CA ASP A 2 -36.00 -1.84 1.09
C ASP A 2 -34.52 -2.20 1.09
N THR A 3 -33.67 -1.24 0.73
CA THR A 3 -32.21 -1.41 0.66
C THR A 3 -31.54 -1.18 2.02
N TYR A 4 -32.33 -0.80 3.03
CA TYR A 4 -31.83 -0.59 4.39
C TYR A 4 -31.33 -1.91 5.00
N GLN A 5 -30.12 -1.86 5.53
CA GLN A 5 -29.54 -2.93 6.32
C GLN A 5 -29.32 -2.39 7.73
N PRO A 6 -30.09 -2.88 8.71
CA PRO A 6 -29.98 -2.39 10.08
C PRO A 6 -28.58 -2.66 10.65
N PRO A 7 -28.07 -1.77 11.52
CA PRO A 7 -26.91 -2.09 12.33
C PRO A 7 -27.15 -3.35 13.16
N ILE A 8 -26.08 -4.08 13.50
CA ILE A 8 -26.17 -5.33 14.26
C ILE A 8 -26.89 -5.16 15.61
N PHE A 9 -26.79 -3.99 16.23
CA PHE A 9 -27.45 -3.64 17.48
C PHE A 9 -28.98 -3.65 17.38
N GLU A 10 -29.56 -3.30 16.23
CA GLU A 10 -31.02 -3.33 16.02
C GLU A 10 -31.56 -4.77 15.81
N LEU A 11 -30.66 -5.73 15.58
CA LEU A 11 -31.03 -7.14 15.41
C LEU A 11 -31.00 -7.90 16.73
N SER A 12 -30.41 -7.31 17.78
CA SER A 12 -30.25 -7.94 19.09
C SER A 12 -31.60 -8.25 19.74
N GLN A 13 -31.71 -9.44 20.31
CA GLN A 13 -32.89 -9.86 21.08
C GLN A 13 -32.43 -10.62 22.33
N PRO A 14 -32.89 -10.21 23.54
CA PRO A 14 -32.50 -10.84 24.79
C PRO A 14 -32.71 -12.36 24.80
N GLY A 15 -31.77 -13.06 25.32
CA GLY A 15 -31.80 -14.54 25.47
C GLY A 15 -31.30 -15.32 24.25
N LYS A 16 -30.82 -14.64 23.18
CA LYS A 16 -30.19 -15.32 22.06
C LYS A 16 -28.70 -15.59 22.35
N HIS A 17 -28.22 -16.74 21.90
CA HIS A 17 -26.82 -17.16 22.06
C HIS A 17 -26.20 -17.49 20.70
N GLY A 18 -25.00 -16.98 20.44
CA GLY A 18 -24.23 -17.24 19.21
C GLY A 18 -23.53 -18.61 19.24
N THR A 19 -23.06 -19.02 20.40
CA THR A 19 -22.39 -20.32 20.63
C THR A 19 -22.56 -20.74 22.08
N ASN A 20 -22.36 -22.03 22.34
CA ASN A 20 -22.26 -22.54 23.69
C ASN A 20 -20.77 -22.72 24.03
N LEU A 21 -20.35 -22.09 25.11
CA LEU A 21 -19.02 -22.34 25.66
C LEU A 21 -18.97 -23.78 26.26
N PRO A 22 -17.83 -24.47 26.11
CA PRO A 22 -17.64 -25.74 26.79
C PRO A 22 -17.72 -25.53 28.31
N ALA A 23 -18.09 -26.60 29.04
CA ALA A 23 -18.01 -26.58 30.49
C ALA A 23 -16.56 -26.33 30.96
N LEU A 24 -16.40 -25.63 32.07
CA LEU A 24 -15.08 -25.40 32.63
C LEU A 24 -14.48 -26.78 33.05
N ASP A 25 -13.25 -27.02 32.64
CA ASP A 25 -12.44 -28.20 33.02
C ASP A 25 -11.49 -27.91 34.19
N VAL A 26 -11.63 -26.70 34.78
CA VAL A 26 -10.92 -26.25 35.97
C VAL A 26 -11.92 -25.79 37.06
N PRO A 27 -11.55 -25.78 38.33
CA PRO A 27 -12.40 -25.26 39.41
C PRO A 27 -12.71 -23.78 39.19
N GLU A 28 -13.95 -23.38 39.43
CA GLU A 28 -14.30 -21.97 39.47
C GLU A 28 -13.57 -21.27 40.63
N VAL A 29 -13.05 -20.09 40.34
CA VAL A 29 -12.39 -19.22 41.33
C VAL A 29 -13.23 -17.96 41.50
N GLU A 30 -13.66 -17.70 42.73
CA GLU A 30 -14.33 -16.46 43.08
C GLU A 30 -13.32 -15.31 43.05
N PHE A 31 -13.61 -14.29 42.24
CA PHE A 31 -12.83 -13.05 42.22
C PHE A 31 -13.33 -12.09 43.31
N PRO A 32 -12.45 -11.36 44.02
CA PRO A 32 -12.85 -10.29 44.92
C PRO A 32 -13.82 -9.32 44.24
N ALA A 33 -14.90 -8.96 44.92
CA ALA A 33 -15.94 -8.07 44.36
C ALA A 33 -15.39 -6.74 43.79
N ALA A 34 -14.28 -6.24 44.36
CA ALA A 34 -13.60 -5.02 43.87
C ALA A 34 -12.94 -5.19 42.50
N LEU A 35 -12.70 -6.42 42.04
CA LEU A 35 -12.15 -6.73 40.72
C LEU A 35 -13.23 -7.04 39.68
N LEU A 36 -14.47 -7.23 40.16
CA LEU A 36 -15.61 -7.48 39.27
C LEU A 36 -16.13 -6.18 38.66
N ARG A 37 -16.47 -6.25 37.41
CA ARG A 37 -17.16 -5.17 36.73
C ARG A 37 -18.53 -4.94 37.41
N GLN A 38 -18.86 -3.69 37.68
CA GLN A 38 -20.09 -3.29 38.37
C GLN A 38 -21.19 -2.82 37.43
N ASP A 39 -20.90 -2.59 36.17
CA ASP A 39 -21.83 -2.20 35.16
C ASP A 39 -22.36 -3.39 34.36
N ASP A 40 -23.62 -3.35 34.00
CA ASP A 40 -24.24 -4.33 33.14
C ASP A 40 -23.73 -4.19 31.70
N LEU A 41 -23.52 -5.32 31.02
CA LEU A 41 -23.14 -5.36 29.60
C LEU A 41 -24.37 -5.30 28.68
N ASN A 42 -25.37 -4.48 29.04
CA ASN A 42 -26.66 -4.39 28.34
C ASN A 42 -26.53 -3.91 26.89
N ASP A 43 -25.39 -3.29 26.55
CA ASP A 43 -25.09 -2.83 25.19
C ASP A 43 -24.47 -3.91 24.28
N PHE A 44 -24.20 -5.11 24.82
CA PHE A 44 -23.73 -6.22 23.99
C PHE A 44 -24.89 -6.85 23.21
N VAL A 45 -24.62 -7.20 21.96
CA VAL A 45 -25.63 -7.80 21.09
C VAL A 45 -25.81 -9.29 21.42
N GLU A 46 -27.05 -9.72 21.50
CA GLU A 46 -27.46 -11.11 21.68
C GLU A 46 -28.08 -11.61 20.37
N LEU A 47 -27.35 -12.45 19.64
CA LEU A 47 -27.70 -12.97 18.32
C LEU A 47 -27.26 -14.42 18.18
N THR A 48 -27.96 -15.15 17.33
CA THR A 48 -27.51 -16.49 16.92
C THR A 48 -26.39 -16.41 15.89
N GLU A 49 -25.55 -17.44 15.79
CA GLU A 49 -24.50 -17.53 14.77
C GLU A 49 -25.04 -17.32 13.33
N PRO A 50 -26.15 -17.93 12.90
CA PRO A 50 -26.71 -17.68 11.58
C PRO A 50 -27.11 -16.20 11.34
N GLU A 51 -27.59 -15.50 12.35
CA GLU A 51 -27.93 -14.07 12.24
C GLU A 51 -26.69 -13.21 12.04
N VAL A 52 -25.63 -13.48 12.82
CA VAL A 52 -24.33 -12.79 12.68
C VAL A 52 -23.75 -13.04 11.29
N MET A 53 -23.69 -14.29 10.87
CA MET A 53 -23.16 -14.65 9.55
C MET A 53 -23.94 -14.01 8.41
N ARG A 54 -25.26 -14.05 8.46
CA ARG A 54 -26.11 -13.43 7.44
C ARG A 54 -25.98 -11.91 7.42
N HIS A 55 -25.85 -11.27 8.56
CA HIS A 55 -25.65 -9.84 8.68
C HIS A 55 -24.36 -9.42 7.98
N TYR A 56 -23.23 -9.97 8.36
CA TYR A 56 -21.94 -9.60 7.77
C TYR A 56 -21.80 -10.05 6.31
N THR A 57 -22.39 -11.17 5.90
CA THR A 57 -22.43 -11.58 4.50
C THR A 57 -23.16 -10.54 3.64
N ARG A 58 -24.33 -10.06 4.08
CA ARG A 58 -25.06 -9.02 3.34
C ARG A 58 -24.29 -7.70 3.25
N ILE A 59 -23.61 -7.30 4.33
CA ILE A 59 -22.76 -6.10 4.32
C ILE A 59 -21.56 -6.30 3.39
N SER A 60 -20.90 -7.45 3.42
CA SER A 60 -19.74 -7.73 2.56
C SER A 60 -20.08 -7.67 1.07
N GLN A 61 -21.28 -8.10 0.68
CA GLN A 61 -21.76 -8.02 -0.70
C GLN A 61 -21.99 -6.59 -1.21
N ARG A 62 -22.01 -5.60 -0.32
CA ARG A 62 -22.09 -4.16 -0.67
C ARG A 62 -20.72 -3.51 -0.86
N ASN A 63 -19.66 -4.18 -0.48
CA ASN A 63 -18.31 -3.71 -0.69
C ASN A 63 -17.84 -4.10 -2.09
N TYR A 64 -17.26 -3.14 -2.80
CA TYR A 64 -16.59 -3.42 -4.05
C TYR A 64 -15.24 -4.09 -3.76
N CYS A 65 -14.87 -5.09 -4.55
CA CYS A 65 -13.57 -5.75 -4.45
C CYS A 65 -13.03 -6.15 -5.83
N ILE A 66 -11.73 -6.38 -5.90
CA ILE A 66 -11.04 -6.73 -7.14
C ILE A 66 -11.54 -8.03 -7.77
N ASP A 67 -12.12 -8.95 -6.98
CA ASP A 67 -12.70 -10.20 -7.47
C ASP A 67 -14.07 -9.98 -8.15
N THR A 68 -14.73 -8.85 -7.92
CA THR A 68 -16.05 -8.55 -8.49
C THR A 68 -15.99 -7.65 -9.71
N GLY A 69 -14.89 -6.93 -9.94
CA GLY A 69 -14.76 -6.08 -11.11
C GLY A 69 -13.52 -5.18 -11.11
N PHE A 70 -13.42 -4.40 -12.15
CA PHE A 70 -12.32 -3.46 -12.37
C PHE A 70 -12.23 -2.39 -11.28
N TYR A 71 -11.05 -2.24 -10.70
CA TYR A 71 -10.77 -1.31 -9.61
C TYR A 71 -9.72 -0.26 -10.05
N PRO A 72 -10.13 0.83 -10.74
CA PRO A 72 -9.22 1.77 -11.43
C PRO A 72 -8.55 2.80 -10.51
N LEU A 73 -8.34 2.48 -9.23
CA LEU A 73 -7.86 3.43 -8.23
C LEU A 73 -6.39 3.79 -8.47
N GLY A 74 -6.14 4.98 -9.01
CA GLY A 74 -4.79 5.48 -9.25
C GLY A 74 -3.97 5.66 -7.97
N SER A 75 -2.65 5.51 -8.09
CA SER A 75 -1.68 5.52 -6.98
C SER A 75 -1.80 4.36 -5.98
N CYS A 76 -2.67 3.39 -6.24
CA CYS A 76 -2.93 2.26 -5.36
C CYS A 76 -2.86 0.89 -6.02
N THR A 77 -2.36 0.75 -7.21
CA THR A 77 -2.19 -0.51 -7.99
C THR A 77 -3.09 -1.66 -7.53
N MET A 78 -4.40 -1.53 -7.80
CA MET A 78 -5.40 -2.52 -7.39
C MET A 78 -5.48 -3.63 -8.43
N LYS A 79 -4.51 -4.53 -8.44
CA LYS A 79 -4.50 -5.66 -9.36
C LYS A 79 -5.12 -6.93 -8.77
N PHE A 80 -5.58 -7.81 -9.63
CA PHE A 80 -6.12 -9.11 -9.23
C PHE A 80 -5.09 -9.93 -8.44
N ASN A 81 -5.53 -10.49 -7.32
CA ASN A 81 -4.68 -11.34 -6.47
C ASN A 81 -4.82 -12.80 -6.91
N GLY A 82 -3.76 -13.36 -7.48
CA GLY A 82 -3.75 -14.74 -7.97
C GLY A 82 -4.07 -15.76 -6.88
N LYS A 83 -5.01 -16.66 -7.15
CA LYS A 83 -5.48 -17.64 -6.14
C LYS A 83 -4.41 -18.66 -5.74
N LEU A 84 -3.45 -18.93 -6.62
CA LEU A 84 -2.27 -19.73 -6.29
C LEU A 84 -1.47 -19.12 -5.13
N HIS A 85 -1.32 -17.81 -5.10
CA HIS A 85 -0.58 -17.11 -4.03
C HIS A 85 -1.28 -17.28 -2.69
N GLU A 86 -2.62 -17.25 -2.68
CA GLU A 86 -3.44 -17.49 -1.50
C GLU A 86 -3.33 -18.94 -1.01
N GLU A 87 -3.31 -19.89 -1.93
CA GLU A 87 -3.18 -21.31 -1.61
C GLU A 87 -1.81 -21.61 -0.98
N VAL A 88 -0.73 -21.16 -1.61
CA VAL A 88 0.64 -21.38 -1.10
C VAL A 88 0.82 -20.76 0.28
N ALA A 89 0.29 -19.56 0.51
CA ALA A 89 0.39 -18.90 1.82
C ALA A 89 -0.37 -19.65 2.94
N ARG A 90 -1.31 -20.54 2.59
CA ARG A 90 -2.07 -21.38 3.54
C ARG A 90 -1.44 -22.74 3.81
N TYR A 91 -0.34 -23.10 3.15
CA TYR A 91 0.32 -24.36 3.44
C TYR A 91 0.66 -24.46 4.93
N VAL A 92 0.35 -25.61 5.53
CA VAL A 92 0.45 -25.83 6.98
C VAL A 92 1.82 -25.43 7.52
N GLY A 93 2.91 -25.77 6.82
CA GLY A 93 4.26 -25.42 7.22
C GLY A 93 4.54 -23.91 7.29
N PHE A 94 3.74 -23.07 6.62
CA PHE A 94 3.84 -21.60 6.68
C PHE A 94 2.81 -21.01 7.65
N ALA A 95 1.57 -21.47 7.56
CA ALA A 95 0.46 -20.90 8.32
C ALA A 95 0.53 -21.18 9.83
N THR A 96 1.16 -22.29 10.24
CA THR A 96 1.27 -22.68 11.64
C THR A 96 2.65 -22.41 12.26
N ALA A 97 3.62 -21.93 11.49
CA ALA A 97 4.93 -21.56 12.00
C ALA A 97 4.83 -20.36 12.96
N HIS A 98 5.27 -20.55 14.20
CA HIS A 98 5.29 -19.45 15.17
C HIS A 98 6.54 -18.59 14.98
N PRO A 99 6.44 -17.24 14.90
CA PRO A 99 7.59 -16.38 14.59
C PRO A 99 8.69 -16.39 15.67
N LEU A 100 8.41 -16.88 16.88
CA LEU A 100 9.39 -16.97 17.98
C LEU A 100 9.84 -18.40 18.27
N GLN A 101 9.59 -19.35 17.36
CA GLN A 101 10.01 -20.74 17.57
C GLN A 101 11.53 -21.00 17.38
N GLY A 102 12.28 -19.98 16.96
CA GLY A 102 13.73 -20.05 16.75
C GLY A 102 14.14 -20.51 15.35
N ASP A 103 15.37 -20.19 14.97
CA ASP A 103 15.89 -20.38 13.61
C ASP A 103 15.92 -21.85 13.20
N ALA A 104 16.28 -22.74 14.12
CA ALA A 104 16.37 -24.18 13.87
C ALA A 104 15.06 -24.80 13.36
N LEU A 105 13.94 -24.34 13.86
CA LEU A 105 12.59 -24.81 13.49
C LEU A 105 11.96 -24.02 12.35
N SER A 106 12.62 -22.96 11.88
CA SER A 106 12.09 -22.00 10.90
C SER A 106 12.83 -22.01 9.57
N GLN A 107 13.70 -22.96 9.30
CA GLN A 107 14.61 -22.93 8.14
C GLN A 107 13.90 -22.74 6.80
N GLY A 108 12.74 -23.38 6.59
CA GLY A 108 11.94 -23.18 5.37
C GLY A 108 11.37 -21.76 5.23
N ALA A 109 10.90 -21.17 6.31
CA ALA A 109 10.40 -19.80 6.34
C ALA A 109 11.55 -18.79 6.12
N LEU A 110 12.68 -18.98 6.79
CA LEU A 110 13.86 -18.14 6.62
C LEU A 110 14.44 -18.22 5.20
N ARG A 111 14.41 -19.40 4.58
CA ARG A 111 14.82 -19.56 3.18
C ARG A 111 13.96 -18.72 2.23
N ILE A 112 12.61 -18.76 2.36
CA ILE A 112 11.72 -17.92 1.55
C ILE A 112 12.04 -16.44 1.76
N MET A 113 12.27 -16.02 3.01
CA MET A 113 12.62 -14.62 3.30
C MET A 113 13.97 -14.24 2.66
N ALA A 114 14.99 -15.09 2.77
CA ALA A 114 16.30 -14.86 2.14
C ALA A 114 16.21 -14.80 0.61
N GLU A 115 15.45 -15.70 0.00
CA GLU A 115 15.21 -15.71 -1.44
C GLU A 115 14.47 -14.43 -1.88
N LEU A 116 13.43 -14.01 -1.15
CA LEU A 116 12.70 -12.77 -1.45
C LEU A 116 13.58 -11.53 -1.29
N GLN A 117 14.47 -11.47 -0.27
CA GLN A 117 15.45 -10.38 -0.15
C GLN A 117 16.34 -10.31 -1.40
N ARG A 118 16.87 -11.45 -1.86
CA ARG A 118 17.71 -11.52 -3.07
C ARG A 118 16.95 -11.16 -4.33
N ASP A 119 15.73 -11.66 -4.49
CA ASP A 119 14.90 -11.38 -5.66
C ASP A 119 14.56 -9.87 -5.75
N LEU A 120 14.19 -9.25 -4.63
CA LEU A 120 13.91 -7.81 -4.59
C LEU A 120 15.17 -6.97 -4.86
N ALA A 121 16.32 -7.37 -4.31
CA ALA A 121 17.60 -6.73 -4.57
C ALA A 121 17.96 -6.79 -6.06
N GLU A 122 17.87 -7.98 -6.68
CA GLU A 122 18.16 -8.16 -8.11
C GLU A 122 17.20 -7.35 -9.01
N ILE A 123 15.91 -7.42 -8.75
CA ILE A 123 14.88 -6.72 -9.53
C ILE A 123 15.09 -5.20 -9.50
N SER A 124 15.47 -4.65 -8.37
CA SER A 124 15.62 -3.21 -8.16
C SER A 124 17.03 -2.67 -8.31
N GLY A 125 18.04 -3.55 -8.34
CA GLY A 125 19.46 -3.20 -8.48
C GLY A 125 20.10 -2.65 -7.21
N PHE A 126 19.51 -2.89 -6.02
CA PHE A 126 20.09 -2.59 -4.72
C PHE A 126 20.98 -3.74 -4.22
N ASP A 127 21.80 -3.44 -3.22
CA ASP A 127 22.74 -4.42 -2.66
C ASP A 127 22.10 -5.24 -1.53
N GLU A 128 21.21 -4.60 -0.72
CA GLU A 128 20.64 -5.21 0.48
C GLU A 128 19.17 -4.86 0.65
N VAL A 129 18.40 -5.80 1.23
CA VAL A 129 16.96 -5.65 1.45
C VAL A 129 16.59 -6.01 2.89
N SER A 130 15.65 -5.27 3.49
CA SER A 130 14.96 -5.65 4.73
C SER A 130 13.46 -5.82 4.48
N LEU A 131 12.88 -6.89 5.02
CA LEU A 131 11.46 -7.22 4.91
C LEU A 131 10.63 -6.73 6.11
N GLN A 132 11.25 -5.98 7.02
CA GLN A 132 10.67 -5.56 8.29
C GLN A 132 9.43 -4.66 8.16
N PRO A 133 9.44 -3.58 7.33
CA PRO A 133 8.33 -2.63 7.33
C PRO A 133 7.01 -3.26 6.89
N ALA A 134 5.91 -2.88 7.56
CA ALA A 134 4.59 -3.47 7.35
C ALA A 134 3.78 -2.82 6.22
N ALA A 135 4.19 -1.64 5.75
CA ALA A 135 3.50 -0.88 4.71
C ALA A 135 4.45 0.13 4.05
N GLY A 136 4.03 0.76 2.94
CA GLY A 136 4.81 1.78 2.25
C GLY A 136 5.21 2.94 3.15
N ALA A 137 4.25 3.54 3.86
CA ALA A 137 4.52 4.64 4.79
C ALA A 137 5.55 4.26 5.89
N GLN A 138 5.55 3.02 6.36
CA GLN A 138 6.57 2.54 7.29
C GLN A 138 7.91 2.33 6.59
N GLY A 139 7.91 1.92 5.32
CA GLY A 139 9.10 1.85 4.47
C GLY A 139 9.70 3.24 4.21
N GLU A 140 8.86 4.24 3.94
CA GLU A 140 9.28 5.64 3.83
C GLU A 140 9.98 6.11 5.12
N PHE A 141 9.33 5.88 6.27
CA PHE A 141 9.88 6.26 7.57
C PHE A 141 11.21 5.54 7.85
N THR A 142 11.32 4.26 7.47
CA THR A 142 12.57 3.49 7.57
C THR A 142 13.69 4.14 6.76
N GLY A 143 13.43 4.56 5.53
CA GLY A 143 14.43 5.20 4.67
C GLY A 143 14.93 6.52 5.23
N ILE A 144 14.03 7.36 5.69
CA ILE A 144 14.40 8.66 6.27
C ILE A 144 15.14 8.50 7.61
N LEU A 145 14.77 7.52 8.44
CA LEU A 145 15.53 7.18 9.65
C LEU A 145 16.94 6.65 9.30
N ALA A 146 17.07 5.85 8.24
CA ALA A 146 18.36 5.38 7.77
C ALA A 146 19.25 6.53 7.26
N PHE A 147 18.68 7.50 6.53
CA PHE A 147 19.39 8.72 6.11
C PHE A 147 19.90 9.52 7.30
N ARG A 148 19.02 9.74 8.28
CA ARG A 148 19.41 10.42 9.51
C ARG A 148 20.52 9.68 10.25
N ALA A 149 20.41 8.38 10.42
CA ALA A 149 21.43 7.55 11.07
C ALA A 149 22.78 7.59 10.31
N TYR A 150 22.74 7.54 8.98
CA TYR A 150 23.93 7.66 8.13
C TYR A 150 24.67 8.99 8.33
N HIS A 151 23.95 10.12 8.34
CA HIS A 151 24.58 11.44 8.56
C HIS A 151 25.10 11.60 9.99
N LEU A 152 24.35 11.13 10.99
CA LEU A 152 24.77 11.17 12.40
C LEU A 152 26.01 10.33 12.66
N ASP A 153 26.12 9.13 12.03
CA ASP A 153 27.30 8.27 12.14
C ASP A 153 28.57 8.94 11.59
N ARG A 154 28.41 9.89 10.68
CA ARG A 154 29.47 10.71 10.09
C ARG A 154 29.69 12.04 10.82
N SER A 155 29.01 12.26 11.93
CA SER A 155 29.02 13.52 12.69
C SER A 155 28.54 14.74 11.87
N ASP A 156 27.77 14.52 10.81
CA ASP A 156 27.20 15.57 9.97
C ASP A 156 25.79 15.97 10.50
N HIS A 157 25.78 16.72 11.60
CA HIS A 157 24.57 17.10 12.32
C HIS A 157 23.76 18.21 11.64
N ASP A 158 24.34 18.91 10.67
CA ASP A 158 23.71 20.04 9.98
C ASP A 158 22.77 19.59 8.85
N ARG A 159 22.80 18.32 8.45
CA ARG A 159 21.93 17.75 7.42
C ARG A 159 20.55 17.44 7.97
N VAL A 160 19.69 18.43 7.93
CA VAL A 160 18.34 18.39 8.55
C VAL A 160 17.22 18.71 7.56
N GLU A 161 17.53 18.91 6.28
CA GLU A 161 16.56 19.26 5.24
C GLU A 161 16.37 18.10 4.25
N VAL A 162 15.10 17.79 3.93
CA VAL A 162 14.73 16.80 2.91
C VAL A 162 13.96 17.50 1.82
N LEU A 163 14.44 17.38 0.58
CA LEU A 163 13.77 17.90 -0.60
C LEU A 163 12.63 16.97 -1.02
N VAL A 164 11.46 17.54 -1.31
CA VAL A 164 10.27 16.77 -1.71
C VAL A 164 9.56 17.50 -2.85
N PRO A 165 9.32 16.88 -4.02
CA PRO A 165 8.56 17.49 -5.09
C PRO A 165 7.13 17.85 -4.68
N ASP A 166 6.56 18.93 -5.22
CA ASP A 166 5.18 19.37 -5.00
C ASP A 166 4.14 18.36 -5.50
N ALA A 167 4.52 17.52 -6.45
CA ALA A 167 3.72 16.40 -6.94
C ALA A 167 3.81 15.14 -6.04
N ALA A 168 4.63 15.12 -4.99
CA ALA A 168 4.82 13.93 -4.16
C ALA A 168 3.56 13.55 -3.40
N HIS A 169 3.47 12.27 -3.02
CA HIS A 169 2.42 11.81 -2.12
C HIS A 169 2.54 12.49 -0.75
N GLY A 170 1.42 12.84 -0.13
CA GLY A 170 1.39 13.57 1.16
C GLY A 170 2.09 12.85 2.33
N THR A 171 2.34 11.53 2.22
CA THR A 171 3.10 10.78 3.24
C THR A 171 4.59 11.09 3.21
N ASN A 172 5.17 11.49 2.08
CA ASN A 172 6.60 11.82 1.99
C ASN A 172 6.97 13.00 2.92
N PRO A 173 6.33 14.19 2.82
CA PRO A 173 6.62 15.28 3.74
C PRO A 173 6.24 14.95 5.20
N ALA A 174 5.15 14.21 5.44
CA ALA A 174 4.75 13.80 6.77
C ALA A 174 5.82 12.90 7.43
N THR A 175 6.37 11.94 6.69
CA THR A 175 7.43 11.03 7.14
C THR A 175 8.72 11.77 7.47
N ALA A 176 9.14 12.72 6.63
CA ALA A 176 10.31 13.55 6.89
C ALA A 176 10.15 14.36 8.20
N ALA A 177 8.97 14.96 8.40
CA ALA A 177 8.64 15.69 9.63
C ALA A 177 8.63 14.78 10.86
N MET A 178 8.08 13.58 10.78
CA MET A 178 8.09 12.57 11.85
C MET A 178 9.52 12.16 12.25
N ALA A 179 10.45 12.10 11.30
CA ALA A 179 11.85 11.82 11.56
C ALA A 179 12.61 13.02 12.13
N GLY A 180 11.96 14.17 12.33
CA GLY A 180 12.55 15.40 12.85
C GLY A 180 13.37 16.17 11.82
N LEU A 181 13.12 15.96 10.53
CA LEU A 181 13.74 16.67 9.42
C LEU A 181 12.80 17.74 8.87
N LYS A 182 13.37 18.79 8.31
CA LYS A 182 12.63 19.90 7.70
C LYS A 182 12.37 19.57 6.21
N VAL A 183 11.13 19.68 5.80
CA VAL A 183 10.75 19.53 4.40
C VAL A 183 11.06 20.83 3.63
N VAL A 184 11.65 20.67 2.46
CA VAL A 184 11.87 21.73 1.47
C VAL A 184 11.20 21.29 0.19
N GLU A 185 10.09 21.93 -0.16
CA GLU A 185 9.34 21.62 -1.39
C GLU A 185 10.13 22.04 -2.63
N VAL A 186 10.14 21.19 -3.65
CA VAL A 186 10.70 21.45 -5.00
C VAL A 186 9.57 21.48 -6.00
N LYS A 187 9.53 22.49 -6.87
CA LYS A 187 8.46 22.65 -7.85
C LYS A 187 8.59 21.67 -9.00
N SER A 188 7.46 21.39 -9.62
CA SER A 188 7.40 20.71 -10.92
C SER A 188 7.48 21.72 -12.06
N ASP A 189 8.09 21.32 -13.17
CA ASP A 189 8.12 22.06 -14.42
C ASP A 189 6.80 21.91 -15.21
N ARG A 190 6.70 22.56 -16.38
CA ARG A 190 5.52 22.49 -17.24
C ARG A 190 5.30 21.11 -17.89
N ARG A 191 6.31 20.26 -17.90
CA ARG A 191 6.25 18.89 -18.40
C ARG A 191 5.89 17.87 -17.31
N GLY A 192 5.78 18.33 -16.07
CA GLY A 192 5.47 17.50 -14.89
C GLY A 192 6.70 16.78 -14.33
N ASN A 193 7.89 17.16 -14.71
CA ASN A 193 9.17 16.73 -14.13
C ASN A 193 9.57 17.66 -12.99
N VAL A 194 10.62 17.32 -12.25
CA VAL A 194 11.24 18.23 -11.29
C VAL A 194 11.80 19.45 -12.01
N ASP A 195 11.52 20.66 -11.49
CA ASP A 195 12.13 21.88 -11.98
C ASP A 195 13.59 21.94 -11.52
N MET A 196 14.52 21.76 -12.47
CA MET A 196 15.96 21.65 -12.20
C MET A 196 16.57 22.93 -11.68
N ASP A 197 16.05 24.09 -12.06
CA ASP A 197 16.54 25.39 -11.54
C ASP A 197 16.07 25.59 -10.10
N ASP A 198 14.81 25.24 -9.79
CA ASP A 198 14.29 25.28 -8.43
C ASP A 198 15.02 24.28 -7.52
N LEU A 199 15.31 23.07 -8.00
CA LEU A 199 16.11 22.07 -7.31
C LEU A 199 17.50 22.60 -6.96
N ARG A 200 18.24 23.11 -7.95
CA ARG A 200 19.59 23.67 -7.73
C ARG A 200 19.59 24.83 -6.75
N GLY A 201 18.55 25.68 -6.81
CA GLY A 201 18.41 26.82 -5.90
C GLY A 201 18.11 26.44 -4.44
N LYS A 202 17.62 25.23 -4.20
CA LYS A 202 17.23 24.74 -2.85
C LYS A 202 18.25 23.80 -2.22
N LEU A 203 19.18 23.27 -2.99
CA LEU A 203 20.27 22.44 -2.48
C LEU A 203 21.23 23.26 -1.61
N SER A 204 21.63 22.69 -0.48
CA SER A 204 22.59 23.29 0.45
C SER A 204 23.38 22.23 1.23
N HIS A 205 24.35 22.65 2.01
CA HIS A 205 25.06 21.77 2.96
C HIS A 205 24.13 21.16 4.02
N ARG A 206 22.91 21.71 4.19
CA ARG A 206 21.90 21.22 5.11
C ARG A 206 21.02 20.11 4.52
N THR A 207 21.16 19.84 3.23
CA THR A 207 20.36 18.81 2.53
C THR A 207 20.79 17.43 3.00
N ALA A 208 19.92 16.73 3.72
CA ALA A 208 20.08 15.32 4.09
C ALA A 208 19.81 14.38 2.92
N GLY A 209 18.87 14.74 2.05
CA GLY A 209 18.52 14.00 0.87
C GLY A 209 17.28 14.52 0.16
N MET A 210 16.84 13.78 -0.84
CA MET A 210 15.61 14.03 -1.61
C MET A 210 14.74 12.78 -1.63
N MET A 211 13.43 12.93 -1.45
CA MET A 211 12.44 11.88 -1.67
C MET A 211 11.79 12.08 -3.03
N LEU A 212 11.84 11.06 -3.89
CA LEU A 212 11.29 11.13 -5.23
C LEU A 212 10.52 9.85 -5.58
N THR A 213 9.33 10.02 -6.14
CA THR A 213 8.56 8.93 -6.74
C THR A 213 8.88 8.87 -8.23
N ASN A 214 9.30 7.73 -8.77
CA ASN A 214 9.53 7.57 -10.20
C ASN A 214 9.03 6.21 -10.71
N PRO A 215 8.00 6.19 -11.62
CA PRO A 215 7.26 7.34 -12.15
C PRO A 215 6.55 8.15 -11.08
N ASN A 216 6.36 9.45 -11.33
CA ASN A 216 5.75 10.36 -10.36
C ASN A 216 4.22 10.19 -10.29
N THR A 217 3.55 10.93 -9.41
CA THR A 217 2.10 10.87 -9.20
C THR A 217 1.26 11.43 -10.36
N LEU A 218 1.89 12.04 -11.36
CA LEU A 218 1.24 12.39 -12.64
C LEU A 218 1.22 11.21 -13.62
N GLY A 219 1.77 10.06 -13.22
CA GLY A 219 1.98 8.91 -14.10
C GLY A 219 3.11 9.10 -15.10
N LEU A 220 4.05 10.01 -14.85
CA LEU A 220 5.12 10.39 -15.78
C LEU A 220 6.48 9.91 -15.27
N PHE A 221 7.29 9.37 -16.17
CA PHE A 221 8.68 9.04 -15.85
C PHE A 221 9.51 10.33 -15.78
N GLU A 222 10.34 10.43 -14.72
CA GLU A 222 11.28 11.54 -14.55
C GLU A 222 12.44 11.39 -15.52
N ASP A 223 12.47 12.21 -16.58
CA ASP A 223 13.44 12.07 -17.66
C ASP A 223 14.88 12.39 -17.20
N GLU A 224 15.02 13.27 -16.21
CA GLU A 224 16.32 13.78 -15.73
C GLU A 224 16.79 13.11 -14.44
N ILE A 225 16.24 11.92 -14.11
CA ILE A 225 16.50 11.23 -12.84
C ILE A 225 18.00 11.05 -12.53
N VAL A 226 18.81 10.73 -13.51
CA VAL A 226 20.26 10.52 -13.30
C VAL A 226 20.93 11.85 -12.92
N GLU A 227 20.62 12.95 -13.60
CA GLU A 227 21.14 14.27 -13.28
C GLU A 227 20.65 14.75 -11.90
N ILE A 228 19.39 14.50 -11.54
CA ILE A 228 18.86 14.80 -10.21
C ILE A 228 19.68 14.08 -9.14
N CYS A 229 19.93 12.77 -9.31
CA CYS A 229 20.73 11.99 -8.38
C CYS A 229 22.15 12.56 -8.26
N ASP A 230 22.81 12.85 -9.39
CA ASP A 230 24.17 13.40 -9.40
C ASP A 230 24.26 14.75 -8.66
N ILE A 231 23.30 15.63 -8.87
CA ILE A 231 23.24 16.94 -8.21
C ILE A 231 23.04 16.81 -6.70
N VAL A 232 22.10 15.94 -6.27
CA VAL A 232 21.84 15.70 -4.84
C VAL A 232 23.03 15.06 -4.17
N HIS A 233 23.66 14.07 -4.79
CA HIS A 233 24.90 13.44 -4.30
C HIS A 233 26.05 14.44 -4.27
N GLY A 234 26.18 15.29 -5.29
CA GLY A 234 27.19 16.36 -5.32
C GLY A 234 27.08 17.35 -4.17
N ALA A 235 25.87 17.57 -3.66
CA ALA A 235 25.62 18.35 -2.44
C ALA A 235 25.82 17.54 -1.14
N GLY A 236 26.12 16.22 -1.24
CA GLY A 236 26.31 15.29 -0.12
C GLY A 236 25.01 14.76 0.48
N GLY A 237 23.87 14.94 -0.20
CA GLY A 237 22.58 14.36 0.14
C GLY A 237 22.45 12.92 -0.37
N LEU A 238 21.36 12.25 0.01
CA LEU A 238 21.00 10.90 -0.38
C LEU A 238 19.69 10.88 -1.18
N MET A 239 19.51 9.91 -2.06
CA MET A 239 18.32 9.76 -2.89
C MET A 239 17.41 8.65 -2.39
N TYR A 240 16.21 9.02 -1.97
CA TYR A 240 15.16 8.08 -1.60
C TYR A 240 14.16 7.90 -2.73
N GLY A 241 13.91 6.65 -3.13
CA GLY A 241 12.89 6.25 -4.09
C GLY A 241 11.60 5.82 -3.40
N ASP A 242 10.49 6.48 -3.71
CA ASP A 242 9.17 5.99 -3.36
C ASP A 242 8.76 4.93 -4.39
N GLY A 243 8.70 3.67 -3.95
CA GLY A 243 8.39 2.52 -4.81
C GLY A 243 6.90 2.23 -4.99
N ALA A 244 6.02 3.18 -4.65
CA ALA A 244 4.58 3.02 -4.85
C ALA A 244 4.23 2.72 -6.32
N ASN A 245 4.94 3.33 -7.26
CA ASN A 245 4.72 3.23 -8.70
C ASN A 245 5.69 2.25 -9.40
N PHE A 246 6.35 1.36 -8.66
CA PHE A 246 7.32 0.41 -9.19
C PHE A 246 6.73 -0.56 -10.22
N ASN A 247 5.40 -0.78 -10.21
CA ASN A 247 4.68 -1.59 -11.20
C ASN A 247 4.89 -1.13 -12.66
N ALA A 248 5.19 0.15 -12.86
CA ALA A 248 5.42 0.73 -14.18
C ALA A 248 6.78 0.37 -14.80
N ILE A 249 7.75 -0.02 -13.98
CA ILE A 249 9.15 -0.21 -14.39
C ILE A 249 9.74 -1.56 -13.97
N LEU A 250 8.92 -2.45 -13.43
CA LEU A 250 9.30 -3.78 -12.98
C LEU A 250 9.90 -4.58 -14.17
N GLY A 251 11.09 -5.12 -13.98
CA GLY A 251 11.78 -5.86 -15.03
C GLY A 251 12.31 -5.00 -16.21
N ILE A 252 12.18 -3.68 -16.16
CA ILE A 252 12.61 -2.73 -17.21
C ILE A 252 13.73 -1.82 -16.71
N ALA A 253 13.54 -1.19 -15.55
CA ALA A 253 14.53 -0.31 -14.96
C ALA A 253 14.85 -0.71 -13.53
N LYS A 254 16.11 -0.54 -13.13
CA LYS A 254 16.60 -0.84 -11.79
C LYS A 254 16.88 0.48 -11.05
N PRO A 255 16.04 0.92 -10.12
CA PRO A 255 16.20 2.20 -9.39
C PRO A 255 17.59 2.38 -8.76
N GLY A 256 18.15 1.32 -8.14
CA GLY A 256 19.49 1.39 -7.58
C GLY A 256 20.59 1.69 -8.62
N LYS A 257 20.35 1.41 -9.91
CA LYS A 257 21.27 1.76 -11.01
C LYS A 257 21.00 3.12 -11.64
N LEU A 258 19.85 3.73 -11.30
CA LEU A 258 19.53 5.11 -11.70
C LEU A 258 20.07 6.14 -10.71
N GLY A 259 20.63 5.71 -9.57
CA GLY A 259 21.22 6.59 -8.56
C GLY A 259 20.43 6.71 -7.25
N PHE A 260 19.36 5.94 -7.07
CA PHE A 260 18.71 5.87 -5.76
C PHE A 260 19.56 5.12 -4.74
N ASP A 261 19.67 5.65 -3.52
CA ASP A 261 20.39 5.03 -2.41
C ASP A 261 19.52 4.10 -1.58
N PHE A 262 18.21 4.38 -1.55
CA PHE A 262 17.23 3.65 -0.76
C PHE A 262 15.86 3.68 -1.45
N MET A 263 15.09 2.60 -1.35
CA MET A 263 13.72 2.54 -1.86
C MET A 263 12.86 1.63 -1.00
N HIS A 264 11.56 1.94 -0.86
CA HIS A 264 10.61 0.97 -0.36
C HIS A 264 9.86 0.27 -1.50
N TYR A 265 9.34 -0.93 -1.22
CA TYR A 265 8.50 -1.70 -2.14
C TYR A 265 7.13 -1.91 -1.51
N ASN A 266 6.08 -1.54 -2.23
CA ASN A 266 4.72 -1.89 -1.81
C ASN A 266 4.39 -3.30 -2.33
N LEU A 267 4.60 -4.34 -1.51
CA LEU A 267 4.31 -5.72 -1.93
C LEU A 267 2.82 -5.92 -2.23
N HIS A 268 1.96 -5.15 -1.57
CA HIS A 268 0.51 -5.12 -1.80
C HIS A 268 0.08 -4.32 -3.05
N LYS A 269 1.02 -3.72 -3.79
CA LYS A 269 0.81 -3.07 -5.08
C LYS A 269 1.47 -3.90 -6.18
N THR A 270 2.74 -3.69 -6.43
CA THR A 270 3.51 -4.32 -7.51
C THR A 270 3.50 -5.85 -7.45
N PHE A 271 3.58 -6.44 -6.26
CA PHE A 271 3.71 -7.90 -6.09
C PHE A 271 2.40 -8.58 -5.67
N THR A 272 1.27 -7.92 -5.92
CA THR A 272 -0.10 -8.49 -5.86
C THR A 272 -0.47 -9.18 -4.55
N THR A 273 0.00 -8.69 -3.41
CA THR A 273 -0.54 -9.17 -2.15
C THR A 273 -1.83 -8.41 -1.78
N PRO A 274 -2.80 -9.00 -1.06
CA PRO A 274 -4.06 -8.32 -0.79
C PRO A 274 -3.89 -7.07 0.07
N HIS A 275 -4.70 -6.03 -0.18
CA HIS A 275 -4.78 -4.84 0.68
C HIS A 275 -5.52 -5.11 2.01
N GLY A 276 -6.45 -6.07 2.01
CA GLY A 276 -7.08 -6.63 3.20
C GLY A 276 -7.99 -5.71 4.02
N GLY A 277 -8.45 -4.59 3.45
CA GLY A 277 -9.43 -3.70 4.09
C GLY A 277 -8.98 -3.09 5.42
N GLY A 278 -7.69 -2.99 5.68
CA GLY A 278 -7.17 -2.46 6.95
C GLY A 278 -5.77 -2.93 7.30
N GLY A 279 -5.00 -3.37 6.33
CA GLY A 279 -3.58 -3.33 6.49
C GLY A 279 -2.74 -4.60 6.56
N PRO A 280 -3.06 -5.74 5.93
CA PRO A 280 -2.06 -6.80 5.80
C PRO A 280 -1.11 -6.52 4.62
N GLY A 281 -0.62 -5.32 4.46
CA GLY A 281 0.36 -4.97 3.43
C GLY A 281 1.78 -5.38 3.83
N SER A 282 2.77 -4.97 3.02
CA SER A 282 4.19 -5.02 3.35
C SER A 282 4.93 -3.91 2.59
N GLY A 283 5.93 -3.34 3.23
CA GLY A 283 6.72 -2.23 2.73
C GLY A 283 8.22 -2.54 2.83
N ALA A 284 8.64 -3.71 2.34
CA ALA A 284 10.05 -4.07 2.26
C ALA A 284 10.90 -2.92 1.70
N VAL A 285 12.17 -2.82 2.09
CA VAL A 285 13.07 -1.74 1.71
C VAL A 285 14.37 -2.28 1.16
N GLY A 286 14.89 -1.63 0.11
CA GLY A 286 16.20 -1.93 -0.47
C GLY A 286 17.11 -0.72 -0.38
N CYS A 287 18.42 -0.95 -0.31
CA CYS A 287 19.40 0.12 -0.25
C CYS A 287 20.76 -0.28 -0.84
N THR A 288 21.56 0.74 -1.11
CA THR A 288 23.00 0.56 -1.45
C THR A 288 23.76 0.04 -0.24
N ALA A 289 24.96 -0.53 -0.52
CA ALA A 289 25.88 -1.06 0.51
C ALA A 289 26.21 -0.03 1.59
N ALA A 290 26.28 1.26 1.25
CA ALA A 290 26.55 2.35 2.18
C ALA A 290 25.50 2.49 3.29
N LEU A 291 24.25 2.18 2.99
CA LEU A 291 23.11 2.26 3.93
C LEU A 291 22.75 0.92 4.58
N ALA A 292 23.30 -0.19 4.10
CA ALA A 292 23.03 -1.54 4.62
C ALA A 292 23.26 -1.69 6.13
N PRO A 293 24.29 -1.08 6.75
CA PRO A 293 24.50 -1.16 8.20
C PRO A 293 23.36 -0.56 9.03
N PHE A 294 22.57 0.37 8.47
CA PHE A 294 21.47 1.07 9.14
C PHE A 294 20.11 0.42 8.93
N LEU A 295 19.99 -0.62 8.09
CA LEU A 295 18.74 -1.31 7.85
C LEU A 295 18.10 -1.84 9.14
N PRO A 296 16.74 -1.84 9.23
CA PRO A 296 16.06 -2.41 10.37
C PRO A 296 16.26 -3.92 10.43
N GLY A 297 16.39 -4.45 11.65
CA GLY A 297 16.48 -5.87 11.93
C GLY A 297 15.26 -6.43 12.69
N PRO A 298 15.13 -7.75 12.78
CA PRO A 298 16.05 -8.73 12.20
C PRO A 298 15.86 -8.89 10.68
N ARG A 299 16.96 -9.25 10.02
CA ARG A 299 17.04 -9.66 8.62
C ARG A 299 17.46 -11.12 8.55
N VAL A 300 17.32 -11.76 7.41
CA VAL A 300 17.80 -13.12 7.21
C VAL A 300 19.13 -13.10 6.44
N ARG A 301 20.08 -13.89 6.89
CA ARG A 301 21.31 -14.17 6.12
C ARG A 301 21.57 -15.67 6.03
N GLU A 302 22.31 -16.06 5.00
CA GLU A 302 22.87 -17.39 4.88
C GLU A 302 24.12 -17.52 5.76
N ARG A 303 24.24 -18.61 6.50
CA ARG A 303 25.43 -18.87 7.33
C ARG A 303 26.57 -19.39 6.44
N SER A 304 27.73 -18.76 6.49
CA SER A 304 28.90 -19.28 5.86
C SER A 304 29.41 -20.57 6.56
N GLY A 305 29.80 -21.57 5.80
CA GLY A 305 30.19 -22.89 6.33
C GLY A 305 31.31 -22.91 7.38
N GLU A 306 32.09 -21.84 7.53
CA GLU A 306 33.14 -21.69 8.53
C GLU A 306 32.60 -21.39 9.97
N ALA A 307 31.36 -20.98 10.12
CA ALA A 307 30.74 -20.66 11.42
C ALA A 307 30.24 -21.91 12.18
N PHE A 308 30.39 -23.12 11.63
CA PHE A 308 29.88 -24.37 12.21
C PHE A 308 30.80 -25.04 13.23
N ALA A 309 32.00 -24.54 13.42
CA ALA A 309 32.91 -25.07 14.44
C ALA A 309 32.79 -24.28 15.74
N ASP A 310 31.76 -24.57 16.56
CA ASP A 310 31.83 -24.24 17.99
C ASP A 310 32.82 -25.25 18.65
N PRO A 311 33.99 -24.82 19.03
CA PRO A 311 35.00 -25.72 19.58
C PRO A 311 34.63 -26.26 20.98
N THR A 312 33.52 -25.81 21.56
CA THR A 312 33.08 -26.25 22.89
C THR A 312 32.00 -27.36 22.85
N GLN A 313 31.41 -27.66 21.67
CA GLN A 313 30.44 -28.75 21.51
C GLN A 313 31.09 -30.01 20.92
N SER A 314 31.79 -30.76 21.75
CA SER A 314 32.39 -32.05 21.40
C SER A 314 31.41 -33.24 21.50
N GLN A 315 30.12 -33.03 21.28
CA GLN A 315 29.17 -34.15 21.25
C GLN A 315 28.82 -34.47 19.78
N GLN A 316 29.21 -35.67 19.35
CA GLN A 316 28.77 -36.23 18.08
C GLN A 316 27.27 -36.36 18.06
N PRO A 317 26.58 -36.00 16.96
CA PRO A 317 25.13 -36.14 16.84
C PRO A 317 24.71 -37.59 17.04
N THR A 318 23.75 -37.83 17.92
CA THR A 318 23.30 -39.19 18.31
C THR A 318 22.21 -39.73 17.37
N SER A 319 21.75 -38.95 16.38
CA SER A 319 20.84 -39.44 15.31
C SER A 319 21.01 -38.66 14.01
N ALA A 320 20.68 -39.29 12.87
CA ALA A 320 20.67 -38.68 11.56
C ALA A 320 19.64 -37.51 11.39
N ALA A 321 18.75 -37.30 12.36
CA ALA A 321 17.80 -36.22 12.40
C ALA A 321 18.41 -34.91 12.94
N ASP A 322 19.53 -34.98 13.63
CA ASP A 322 20.19 -33.83 14.29
C ASP A 322 21.19 -33.07 13.43
N ALA A 323 21.37 -33.45 12.18
CA ALA A 323 22.57 -33.07 11.39
C ALA A 323 22.29 -32.24 10.12
N SER A 324 21.12 -31.56 9.99
CA SER A 324 21.01 -30.53 8.96
C SER A 324 21.60 -29.22 9.49
N PRO A 325 22.75 -28.77 8.98
CA PRO A 325 23.32 -27.52 9.45
C PRO A 325 22.33 -26.39 9.19
N LEU A 326 22.15 -25.51 10.19
CA LEU A 326 21.32 -24.29 10.02
C LEU A 326 21.91 -23.49 8.84
N GLN A 327 21.13 -23.38 7.76
CA GLN A 327 21.56 -22.67 6.57
C GLN A 327 21.26 -21.17 6.67
N TYR A 328 20.21 -20.80 7.40
CA TYR A 328 19.74 -19.45 7.53
C TYR A 328 19.59 -19.05 8.99
N GLU A 329 19.91 -17.79 9.28
CA GLU A 329 19.77 -17.23 10.62
C GLU A 329 19.23 -15.80 10.56
N LEU A 330 18.58 -15.40 11.65
CA LEU A 330 18.16 -14.01 11.89
C LEU A 330 19.33 -13.22 12.49
N PHE A 331 19.57 -12.04 11.95
CA PHE A 331 20.59 -11.13 12.47
C PHE A 331 20.11 -9.67 12.42
N THR A 332 20.68 -8.83 13.27
CA THR A 332 20.45 -7.38 13.24
C THR A 332 21.78 -6.70 12.89
N PRO A 333 21.81 -5.80 11.89
CA PRO A 333 23.00 -5.03 11.57
C PRO A 333 23.49 -4.21 12.76
N GLU A 334 24.80 -4.01 12.87
CA GLU A 334 25.44 -3.40 14.05
C GLU A 334 24.96 -1.95 14.30
N LYS A 335 24.79 -1.17 13.21
CA LYS A 335 24.32 0.23 13.25
C LYS A 335 22.81 0.35 12.94
N SER A 336 22.07 -0.75 13.05
CA SER A 336 20.65 -0.79 12.73
C SER A 336 19.86 0.31 13.44
N ILE A 337 18.92 0.93 12.73
CA ILE A 337 17.93 1.84 13.32
C ILE A 337 16.95 1.12 14.28
N GLY A 338 17.11 -0.20 14.45
CA GLY A 338 16.29 -1.01 15.34
C GLY A 338 15.18 -1.75 14.60
N ARG A 339 14.17 -2.13 15.33
CA ARG A 339 13.03 -2.91 14.82
C ARG A 339 11.90 -1.96 14.42
N MET A 340 11.42 -2.10 13.18
CA MET A 340 10.32 -1.28 12.66
C MET A 340 8.94 -1.88 12.95
N LYS A 341 8.86 -3.21 13.15
CA LYS A 341 7.62 -3.95 13.40
C LYS A 341 7.88 -5.07 14.39
N ALA A 342 6.85 -5.47 15.13
CA ALA A 342 6.86 -6.71 15.89
C ALA A 342 7.11 -7.92 14.97
N PHE A 343 7.79 -8.93 15.46
CA PHE A 343 8.17 -10.14 14.72
C PHE A 343 9.12 -9.85 13.53
N HIS A 344 8.89 -10.46 12.38
CA HIS A 344 9.81 -10.49 11.23
C HIS A 344 9.15 -9.96 9.94
N GLY A 345 8.23 -9.03 10.06
CA GLY A 345 7.38 -8.54 8.98
C GLY A 345 6.05 -9.32 8.88
N ASN A 346 5.31 -9.10 7.79
CA ASN A 346 4.05 -9.80 7.53
C ASN A 346 4.32 -11.08 6.72
N PHE A 347 4.74 -12.16 7.36
CA PHE A 347 5.26 -13.35 6.69
C PHE A 347 4.31 -13.91 5.61
N GLY A 348 3.01 -13.99 5.87
CA GLY A 348 2.06 -14.46 4.85
C GLY A 348 2.03 -13.57 3.58
N MET A 349 2.32 -12.27 3.70
CA MET A 349 2.48 -11.39 2.53
C MET A 349 3.80 -11.64 1.81
N LEU A 350 4.86 -11.94 2.56
CA LEU A 350 6.17 -12.29 1.98
C LEU A 350 6.07 -13.57 1.12
N VAL A 351 5.36 -14.58 1.62
CA VAL A 351 5.10 -15.83 0.87
C VAL A 351 4.35 -15.54 -0.43
N ARG A 352 3.31 -14.68 -0.39
CA ARG A 352 2.55 -14.32 -1.59
C ARG A 352 3.41 -13.60 -2.63
N ALA A 353 4.19 -12.62 -2.21
CA ALA A 353 5.09 -11.88 -3.09
C ALA A 353 6.17 -12.79 -3.69
N TRP A 354 6.77 -13.67 -2.88
CA TRP A 354 7.73 -14.67 -3.34
C TRP A 354 7.09 -15.60 -4.39
N THR A 355 5.87 -16.11 -4.14
CA THR A 355 5.13 -16.95 -5.09
C THR A 355 4.87 -16.22 -6.39
N TYR A 356 4.46 -14.94 -6.33
CA TYR A 356 4.23 -14.10 -7.51
C TYR A 356 5.48 -13.99 -8.37
N ILE A 357 6.62 -13.64 -7.78
CA ILE A 357 7.89 -13.50 -8.48
C ILE A 357 8.29 -14.84 -9.13
N ARG A 358 8.18 -15.96 -8.39
CA ARG A 358 8.51 -17.30 -8.90
C ARG A 358 7.57 -17.78 -10.00
N THR A 359 6.29 -17.40 -9.94
CA THR A 359 5.31 -17.78 -10.97
C THR A 359 5.57 -17.07 -12.29
N LEU A 360 5.91 -15.77 -12.24
CA LEU A 360 6.08 -14.95 -13.43
C LEU A 360 7.50 -15.07 -14.04
N GLY A 361 8.52 -15.20 -13.20
CA GLY A 361 9.91 -15.17 -13.65
C GLY A 361 10.28 -13.83 -14.31
N GLU A 362 11.47 -13.77 -14.90
CA GLU A 362 12.03 -12.55 -15.52
C GLU A 362 11.12 -12.01 -16.65
N VAL A 363 10.68 -12.89 -17.54
CA VAL A 363 9.86 -12.51 -18.69
C VAL A 363 8.50 -11.95 -18.24
N GLY A 364 7.81 -12.68 -17.35
CA GLY A 364 6.48 -12.27 -16.89
C GLY A 364 6.53 -10.96 -16.07
N LEU A 365 7.57 -10.75 -15.27
CA LEU A 365 7.73 -9.49 -14.53
C LEU A 365 7.89 -8.27 -15.45
N ARG A 366 8.58 -8.43 -16.57
CA ARG A 366 8.67 -7.39 -17.59
C ARG A 366 7.35 -7.15 -18.30
N GLU A 367 6.65 -8.22 -18.69
CA GLU A 367 5.32 -8.15 -19.34
C GLU A 367 4.28 -7.43 -18.47
N VAL A 368 4.40 -7.54 -17.12
CA VAL A 368 3.57 -6.78 -16.17
C VAL A 368 3.68 -5.28 -16.44
N SER A 369 4.88 -4.72 -16.47
CA SER A 369 5.08 -3.28 -16.68
C SER A 369 4.66 -2.85 -18.08
N GLU A 370 5.05 -3.60 -19.11
CA GLU A 370 4.71 -3.29 -20.50
C GLU A 370 3.19 -3.24 -20.69
N THR A 371 2.46 -4.22 -20.13
CA THR A 371 1.00 -4.28 -20.22
C THR A 371 0.33 -3.19 -19.38
N ALA A 372 0.81 -2.92 -18.18
CA ALA A 372 0.27 -1.84 -17.34
C ALA A 372 0.39 -0.48 -18.03
N VAL A 373 1.54 -0.18 -18.63
CA VAL A 373 1.77 1.05 -19.39
C VAL A 373 0.89 1.11 -20.65
N LEU A 374 0.75 0.00 -21.36
CA LEU A 374 -0.12 -0.09 -22.54
C LEU A 374 -1.58 0.18 -22.17
N ASN A 375 -2.09 -0.44 -21.11
CA ASN A 375 -3.47 -0.30 -20.65
C ASN A 375 -3.79 1.13 -20.23
N ALA A 376 -2.88 1.79 -19.49
CA ALA A 376 -3.05 3.18 -19.07
C ALA A 376 -3.12 4.13 -20.27
N ASN A 377 -2.20 3.98 -21.24
CA ASN A 377 -2.20 4.78 -22.45
C ASN A 377 -3.40 4.49 -23.36
N TYR A 378 -3.90 3.24 -23.38
CA TYR A 378 -5.11 2.91 -24.11
C TYR A 378 -6.32 3.69 -23.60
N ILE A 379 -6.56 3.71 -22.28
CA ILE A 379 -7.63 4.53 -21.68
C ILE A 379 -7.39 6.01 -21.96
N ARG A 380 -6.18 6.51 -21.72
CA ARG A 380 -5.78 7.91 -21.93
C ARG A 380 -6.16 8.39 -23.32
N VAL A 381 -5.76 7.66 -24.36
CA VAL A 381 -6.01 8.05 -25.76
C VAL A 381 -7.49 7.97 -26.11
N LYS A 382 -8.22 6.98 -25.62
CA LYS A 382 -9.65 6.78 -25.90
C LYS A 382 -10.58 7.79 -25.21
N LEU A 383 -10.08 8.51 -24.20
CA LEU A 383 -10.85 9.52 -23.47
C LEU A 383 -10.36 10.96 -23.69
N ALA A 384 -9.26 11.16 -24.41
CA ALA A 384 -8.60 12.46 -24.57
C ALA A 384 -9.47 13.55 -25.25
N ASP A 385 -10.43 13.15 -26.08
CA ASP A 385 -11.37 14.06 -26.76
C ASP A 385 -12.44 14.62 -25.81
N LEU A 386 -12.73 13.96 -24.70
CA LEU A 386 -13.79 14.30 -23.75
C LEU A 386 -13.25 14.78 -22.40
N TYR A 387 -12.12 14.21 -21.96
CA TYR A 387 -11.47 14.52 -20.70
C TYR A 387 -10.06 15.06 -20.98
N PRO A 388 -9.81 16.37 -20.80
CA PRO A 388 -8.50 16.95 -21.05
C PRO A 388 -7.43 16.28 -20.16
N GLN A 389 -6.29 16.00 -20.74
CA GLN A 389 -5.14 15.48 -20.01
C GLN A 389 -4.55 16.54 -19.09
N ALA A 390 -4.04 16.13 -17.92
CA ALA A 390 -3.32 17.04 -17.02
C ALA A 390 -2.05 17.56 -17.68
N ILE A 391 -1.27 16.63 -18.24
CA ILE A 391 -0.06 16.89 -19.03
C ILE A 391 -0.15 16.04 -20.31
N ASP A 392 0.06 16.67 -21.48
CA ASP A 392 0.03 15.95 -22.76
C ASP A 392 1.37 15.24 -23.03
N ARG A 393 1.54 14.11 -22.36
CA ARG A 393 2.68 13.18 -22.53
C ARG A 393 2.16 11.74 -22.50
N ILE A 394 2.95 10.82 -23.07
CA ILE A 394 2.78 9.38 -22.85
C ILE A 394 2.94 9.13 -21.35
N CYS A 395 1.92 8.52 -20.74
CA CYS A 395 1.99 8.14 -19.32
C CYS A 395 2.61 6.76 -19.14
N MET A 396 3.01 6.46 -17.91
CA MET A 396 3.43 5.13 -17.49
C MET A 396 2.18 4.29 -17.13
N HIS A 397 2.12 3.69 -15.97
CA HIS A 397 1.07 2.75 -15.56
C HIS A 397 -0.27 3.39 -15.16
N GLU A 398 -0.30 4.70 -14.99
CA GLU A 398 -1.51 5.47 -14.63
C GLU A 398 -1.60 6.74 -15.45
N SER A 399 -2.82 7.23 -15.66
CA SER A 399 -3.10 8.47 -16.40
C SER A 399 -3.87 9.45 -15.55
N VAL A 400 -3.47 10.72 -15.58
CA VAL A 400 -4.18 11.81 -14.89
C VAL A 400 -4.92 12.65 -15.92
N LEU A 401 -6.24 12.60 -15.84
CA LEU A 401 -7.17 13.40 -16.62
C LEU A 401 -7.75 14.50 -15.73
N LYS A 402 -8.30 15.54 -16.35
CA LYS A 402 -9.11 16.56 -15.67
C LYS A 402 -10.59 16.16 -15.74
N GLY A 403 -11.29 16.17 -14.61
CA GLY A 403 -12.72 15.89 -14.55
C GLY A 403 -13.60 17.02 -15.16
N GLN A 404 -12.99 17.99 -15.80
CA GLN A 404 -13.69 19.04 -16.55
C GLN A 404 -14.03 18.50 -17.95
N ILE A 405 -15.22 17.92 -18.07
CA ILE A 405 -15.69 17.34 -19.33
C ILE A 405 -15.87 18.43 -20.39
N VAL A 406 -15.42 18.17 -21.60
CA VAL A 406 -15.55 19.10 -22.74
C VAL A 406 -17.04 19.33 -23.06
N GLY A 407 -17.47 20.58 -23.04
CA GLY A 407 -18.86 20.98 -23.32
C GLY A 407 -19.83 20.87 -22.14
N ALA A 408 -19.44 20.28 -21.02
CA ALA A 408 -20.29 20.17 -19.84
C ALA A 408 -20.38 21.49 -19.03
N PRO A 409 -21.46 21.71 -18.26
CA PRO A 409 -21.55 22.83 -17.33
C PRO A 409 -20.38 22.85 -16.33
N LYS A 410 -19.91 24.05 -15.97
CA LYS A 410 -18.74 24.23 -15.08
C LYS A 410 -18.96 23.77 -13.64
N ASP A 411 -20.18 23.60 -13.21
CA ASP A 411 -20.55 23.11 -11.89
C ASP A 411 -20.51 21.58 -11.78
N ILE A 412 -20.42 20.86 -12.90
CA ILE A 412 -20.14 19.43 -12.89
C ILE A 412 -18.67 19.21 -12.48
N ARG A 413 -18.47 18.52 -11.39
CA ARG A 413 -17.18 18.30 -10.73
C ARG A 413 -16.71 16.85 -10.90
N THR A 414 -15.45 16.62 -10.68
CA THR A 414 -14.84 15.27 -10.70
C THR A 414 -15.58 14.30 -9.76
N ILE A 415 -16.05 14.78 -8.61
CA ILE A 415 -16.83 13.95 -7.68
C ILE A 415 -18.15 13.48 -8.29
N ASP A 416 -18.79 14.26 -9.16
CA ASP A 416 -20.04 13.90 -9.81
C ASP A 416 -19.83 12.76 -10.81
N ILE A 417 -18.71 12.80 -11.55
CA ILE A 417 -18.26 11.72 -12.43
C ILE A 417 -18.03 10.44 -11.62
N ALA A 418 -17.30 10.55 -10.51
CA ALA A 418 -17.01 9.44 -9.63
C ALA A 418 -18.29 8.79 -9.05
N LYS A 419 -19.26 9.61 -8.62
CA LYS A 419 -20.55 9.12 -8.12
C LYS A 419 -21.39 8.48 -9.24
N ARG A 420 -21.32 9.01 -10.47
CA ARG A 420 -22.03 8.43 -11.61
C ARG A 420 -21.43 7.10 -12.06
N LEU A 421 -20.12 6.90 -11.96
CA LEU A 421 -19.46 5.62 -12.23
C LEU A 421 -20.00 4.49 -11.34
N ILE A 422 -20.38 4.79 -10.09
CA ILE A 422 -21.02 3.81 -9.19
C ILE A 422 -22.32 3.28 -9.80
N ASP A 423 -23.13 4.15 -10.41
CA ASP A 423 -24.37 3.76 -11.08
C ASP A 423 -24.14 2.88 -12.32
N TYR A 424 -22.96 3.01 -12.95
CA TYR A 424 -22.50 2.15 -14.04
C TYR A 424 -21.86 0.84 -13.56
N GLY A 425 -21.78 0.62 -12.23
CA GLY A 425 -21.24 -0.59 -11.61
C GLY A 425 -19.72 -0.62 -11.50
N PHE A 426 -19.05 0.53 -11.66
CA PHE A 426 -17.60 0.63 -11.50
C PHE A 426 -17.22 1.27 -10.17
N HIS A 427 -16.11 0.82 -9.59
CA HIS A 427 -15.45 1.57 -8.55
C HIS A 427 -14.86 2.86 -9.14
N PRO A 428 -15.04 4.03 -8.49
CA PRO A 428 -14.45 5.26 -8.98
C PRO A 428 -12.92 5.23 -8.95
N PRO A 429 -12.24 5.90 -9.92
CA PRO A 429 -10.82 6.15 -9.81
C PRO A 429 -10.50 7.17 -8.71
N THR A 430 -9.21 7.43 -8.46
CA THR A 430 -8.77 8.47 -7.51
C THR A 430 -9.15 9.84 -8.01
N VAL A 431 -9.77 10.65 -7.16
CA VAL A 431 -10.20 12.01 -7.46
C VAL A 431 -9.41 13.03 -6.63
N TYR A 432 -9.22 14.26 -7.18
CA TYR A 432 -8.55 15.37 -6.51
C TYR A 432 -7.09 15.10 -6.12
N PHE A 433 -6.46 14.12 -6.75
CA PHE A 433 -5.05 13.80 -6.56
C PHE A 433 -4.39 13.51 -7.93
N PRO A 434 -3.16 13.97 -8.21
CA PRO A 434 -2.28 14.79 -7.35
C PRO A 434 -2.79 16.23 -7.18
N LEU A 435 -2.45 16.86 -6.05
CA LEU A 435 -2.99 18.17 -5.65
C LEU A 435 -2.65 19.31 -6.60
N ILE A 436 -1.56 19.19 -7.36
CA ILE A 436 -1.12 20.18 -8.36
C ILE A 436 -2.02 20.21 -9.61
N VAL A 437 -2.93 19.23 -9.77
CA VAL A 437 -3.87 19.16 -10.89
C VAL A 437 -5.28 19.48 -10.37
N PRO A 438 -5.86 20.64 -10.72
CA PRO A 438 -7.24 20.95 -10.39
C PRO A 438 -8.21 19.92 -11.01
N GLU A 439 -9.20 19.46 -10.23
CA GLU A 439 -10.18 18.46 -10.67
C GLU A 439 -9.53 17.18 -11.23
N ALA A 440 -8.45 16.72 -10.63
CA ALA A 440 -7.76 15.52 -11.05
C ALA A 440 -8.64 14.28 -11.00
N LEU A 441 -8.51 13.43 -12.01
CA LEU A 441 -9.09 12.10 -12.13
C LEU A 441 -7.97 11.15 -12.54
N MET A 442 -7.49 10.34 -11.60
CA MET A 442 -6.34 9.46 -11.80
C MET A 442 -6.80 8.01 -11.98
N ILE A 443 -6.45 7.42 -13.10
CA ILE A 443 -6.89 6.07 -13.50
C ILE A 443 -5.66 5.17 -13.66
N GLU A 444 -5.61 4.10 -12.87
CA GLU A 444 -4.62 3.04 -12.98
C GLU A 444 -5.32 1.70 -13.30
N PRO A 445 -5.26 1.23 -14.55
CA PRO A 445 -5.97 0.02 -14.94
C PRO A 445 -5.29 -1.27 -14.52
N THR A 446 -4.01 -1.25 -14.22
CA THR A 446 -3.12 -2.40 -14.03
C THR A 446 -2.97 -3.30 -15.27
N GLU A 447 -2.07 -4.26 -15.21
CA GLU A 447 -1.88 -5.27 -16.27
C GLU A 447 -2.90 -6.41 -16.20
N THR A 448 -3.61 -6.55 -15.07
CA THR A 448 -4.53 -7.68 -14.86
C THR A 448 -5.87 -7.51 -15.56
N GLU A 449 -6.17 -6.32 -16.07
CA GLU A 449 -7.42 -6.03 -16.75
C GLU A 449 -7.38 -6.39 -18.22
N SER A 450 -8.44 -7.05 -18.68
CA SER A 450 -8.59 -7.42 -20.08
C SER A 450 -9.04 -6.24 -20.95
N LYS A 451 -8.71 -6.29 -22.24
CA LYS A 451 -9.20 -5.28 -23.19
C LYS A 451 -10.74 -5.09 -23.17
N PRO A 452 -11.58 -6.15 -23.12
CA PRO A 452 -13.04 -5.96 -22.98
C PRO A 452 -13.45 -5.21 -21.72
N THR A 453 -12.77 -5.44 -20.59
CA THR A 453 -13.02 -4.69 -19.35
C THR A 453 -12.68 -3.21 -19.51
N LEU A 454 -11.52 -2.92 -20.12
CA LEU A 454 -11.11 -1.53 -20.41
C LEU A 454 -12.09 -0.85 -21.39
N ASP A 455 -12.53 -1.55 -22.43
CA ASP A 455 -13.51 -1.02 -23.39
C ASP A 455 -14.85 -0.71 -22.70
N SER A 456 -15.31 -1.55 -21.78
CA SER A 456 -16.53 -1.32 -21.01
C SER A 456 -16.42 -0.10 -20.11
N PHE A 457 -15.28 0.08 -19.43
CA PHE A 457 -15.01 1.27 -18.62
C PHE A 457 -14.95 2.55 -19.49
N ILE A 458 -14.26 2.48 -20.63
CA ILE A 458 -14.19 3.60 -21.59
C ILE A 458 -15.60 3.97 -22.08
N ALA A 459 -16.44 2.97 -22.39
CA ALA A 459 -17.82 3.24 -22.82
C ALA A 459 -18.61 3.94 -21.72
N ALA A 460 -18.51 3.49 -20.45
CA ALA A 460 -19.16 4.15 -19.32
C ALA A 460 -18.68 5.59 -19.15
N MET A 461 -17.38 5.85 -19.23
CA MET A 461 -16.83 7.20 -19.15
C MET A 461 -17.33 8.10 -20.31
N ARG A 462 -17.43 7.58 -21.52
CA ARG A 462 -17.96 8.32 -22.68
C ARG A 462 -19.44 8.60 -22.55
N ASP A 463 -20.22 7.67 -22.02
CA ASP A 463 -21.65 7.87 -21.73
C ASP A 463 -21.85 8.93 -20.65
N ILE A 464 -21.07 8.89 -19.56
CA ILE A 464 -21.08 9.92 -18.51
C ILE A 464 -20.74 11.31 -19.09
N ALA A 465 -19.78 11.39 -20.00
CA ALA A 465 -19.44 12.65 -20.64
C ALA A 465 -20.61 13.19 -21.51
N ARG A 466 -21.32 12.31 -22.22
CA ARG A 466 -22.53 12.69 -22.97
C ARG A 466 -23.64 13.14 -22.03
N GLU A 467 -23.92 12.38 -20.95
CA GLU A 467 -24.91 12.75 -19.94
C GLU A 467 -24.59 14.09 -19.30
N ALA A 468 -23.32 14.39 -19.03
CA ALA A 468 -22.91 15.67 -18.47
C ALA A 468 -23.29 16.88 -19.34
N VAL A 469 -23.37 16.70 -20.67
CA VAL A 469 -23.74 17.73 -21.62
C VAL A 469 -25.27 17.76 -21.84
N GLU A 470 -25.89 16.59 -22.02
CA GLU A 470 -27.31 16.47 -22.43
C GLU A 470 -28.28 16.52 -21.23
N THR A 471 -27.90 15.92 -20.12
CA THR A 471 -28.74 15.74 -18.91
C THR A 471 -27.89 15.81 -17.63
N PRO A 472 -27.27 16.96 -17.34
CA PRO A 472 -26.32 17.09 -16.21
C PRO A 472 -26.90 16.75 -14.83
N GLU A 473 -28.23 16.78 -14.70
CA GLU A 473 -28.94 16.40 -13.46
C GLU A 473 -28.62 14.95 -13.06
N LEU A 474 -28.42 14.04 -14.02
CA LEU A 474 -28.07 12.65 -13.73
C LEU A 474 -26.75 12.55 -12.93
N LEU A 475 -25.78 13.41 -13.23
CA LEU A 475 -24.53 13.45 -12.50
C LEU A 475 -24.68 14.11 -11.13
N ARG A 476 -25.49 15.21 -11.05
CA ARG A 476 -25.73 15.91 -9.78
C ARG A 476 -26.44 15.04 -8.76
N GLU A 477 -27.34 14.17 -9.21
CA GLU A 477 -28.12 13.28 -8.35
C GLU A 477 -27.43 11.95 -8.05
N ALA A 478 -26.39 11.59 -8.80
CA ALA A 478 -25.66 10.34 -8.63
C ALA A 478 -24.98 10.24 -7.24
N PRO A 479 -24.86 9.02 -6.67
CA PRO A 479 -25.35 7.76 -7.19
C PRO A 479 -26.83 7.55 -6.94
N THR A 480 -27.55 6.96 -7.87
CA THR A 480 -28.99 6.69 -7.76
C THR A 480 -29.28 5.20 -7.56
N SER A 481 -28.39 4.31 -8.00
CA SER A 481 -28.52 2.85 -7.87
C SER A 481 -27.92 2.29 -6.58
N ALA A 482 -27.05 3.05 -5.90
CA ALA A 482 -26.39 2.61 -4.68
C ALA A 482 -27.36 2.62 -3.47
N PRO A 483 -27.18 1.74 -2.48
CA PRO A 483 -27.98 1.72 -1.24
C PRO A 483 -27.92 3.03 -0.45
N VAL A 484 -26.83 3.78 -0.59
CA VAL A 484 -26.60 5.07 0.06
C VAL A 484 -26.34 6.12 -1.01
N ARG A 485 -27.05 7.23 -0.91
CA ARG A 485 -26.84 8.39 -1.78
C ARG A 485 -25.63 9.21 -1.36
N ARG A 486 -25.55 10.48 -1.77
CA ARG A 486 -24.48 11.39 -1.35
C ARG A 486 -24.45 11.55 0.16
N LEU A 487 -23.27 11.40 0.73
CA LEU A 487 -23.00 11.55 2.15
C LEU A 487 -22.57 12.98 2.47
N ASP A 488 -22.84 13.44 3.68
CA ASP A 488 -22.22 14.64 4.24
C ASP A 488 -20.80 14.28 4.72
N GLU A 489 -19.86 14.29 3.78
CA GLU A 489 -18.45 13.94 4.02
C GLU A 489 -17.78 14.91 4.98
N VAL A 490 -18.20 16.19 4.96
CA VAL A 490 -17.65 17.23 5.85
C VAL A 490 -18.07 16.97 7.30
N ARG A 491 -19.35 16.66 7.53
CA ARG A 491 -19.84 16.31 8.86
C ARG A 491 -19.20 15.00 9.35
N ALA A 492 -19.11 14.00 8.50
CA ALA A 492 -18.47 12.71 8.84
C ALA A 492 -17.03 12.88 9.27
N ALA A 493 -16.26 13.75 8.60
CA ALA A 493 -14.86 14.01 8.93
C ALA A 493 -14.69 14.87 10.20
N ARG A 494 -15.53 15.89 10.40
CA ARG A 494 -15.39 16.85 11.51
C ARG A 494 -16.11 16.45 12.78
N GLN A 495 -17.16 15.66 12.68
CA GLN A 495 -18.03 15.25 13.79
C GLN A 495 -18.36 13.75 13.69
N PRO A 496 -17.34 12.86 13.72
CA PRO A 496 -17.57 11.43 13.56
C PRO A 496 -18.38 10.87 14.74
N ILE A 497 -19.41 10.09 14.44
CA ILE A 497 -20.16 9.31 15.44
C ILE A 497 -19.45 7.95 15.58
N LEU A 498 -18.72 7.77 16.67
CA LEU A 498 -17.84 6.60 16.88
C LEU A 498 -18.50 5.48 17.68
N ARG A 499 -19.70 5.72 18.25
CA ARG A 499 -20.44 4.73 19.05
C ARG A 499 -21.87 4.66 18.59
N TYR A 500 -22.45 3.47 18.58
CA TYR A 500 -23.87 3.31 18.37
C TYR A 500 -24.66 3.94 19.55
N ASN A 501 -25.67 4.69 19.23
CA ASN A 501 -26.67 5.22 20.17
C ASN A 501 -28.04 5.10 19.51
N ALA A 502 -28.92 4.30 20.07
CA ALA A 502 -30.20 3.95 19.48
C ALA A 502 -31.11 5.20 19.25
N GLU A 503 -31.12 6.13 20.21
CA GLU A 503 -31.91 7.34 20.12
C GLU A 503 -31.39 8.30 19.03
N ALA A 504 -30.07 8.53 19.02
CA ALA A 504 -29.41 9.35 18.00
C ALA A 504 -29.57 8.74 16.60
N PHE A 505 -29.52 7.41 16.51
CA PHE A 505 -29.67 6.70 15.26
C PHE A 505 -31.13 6.76 14.74
N ALA A 506 -32.13 6.66 15.63
CA ALA A 506 -33.53 6.83 15.29
C ALA A 506 -33.82 8.23 14.74
N LYS A 507 -33.26 9.29 15.35
CA LYS A 507 -33.37 10.68 14.85
C LYS A 507 -32.77 10.85 13.46
N LEU A 508 -31.55 10.32 13.24
CA LEU A 508 -30.91 10.33 11.93
C LEU A 508 -31.76 9.64 10.85
N ARG A 509 -32.44 8.55 11.19
CA ARG A 509 -33.37 7.87 10.27
C ARG A 509 -34.64 8.69 9.97
N ALA A 510 -35.11 9.43 10.94
CA ALA A 510 -36.25 10.32 10.78
C ALA A 510 -35.91 11.61 9.97
N GLY A 511 -34.63 11.85 9.67
CA GLY A 511 -34.20 13.06 8.98
C GLY A 511 -34.10 14.29 9.89
N GLU A 512 -33.97 14.07 11.21
CA GLU A 512 -33.83 15.11 12.23
C GLU A 512 -32.38 15.46 12.59
#